data_6d8c30d879dc755e18a48e2eb9e2490b
#
_entry.id   6d8c30d879dc755e18a48e2eb9e2490b
#
_cell.length_a   1.000
_cell.length_b   1.000
_cell.length_c   1.000
_cell.angle_alpha   90.00
_cell.angle_beta   90.00
_cell.angle_gamma   90.00
#
_symmetry.space_group_name_H-M   'P 1'
#
loop_
_entity.id
_entity.type
_entity.pdbx_description
1 polymer ?
#
loop_
_entity_poly.entity_id
_entity_poly.type
_entity_poly.pdbx_seq_one_letter_code
_entity_poly.pdbx_strand_id
1 'polypeptide(L)'
;AFRWTGSNVTSCYDHGYSCGMLQDRTKWNNSDYYYISTLVHDDCTDFVSQCMHAGGIPIDPGKWERFVDAANGWTWTYAPELRRYMVDKGYWDESDFYWANAGNILYQSDGGHIMLITLNDGVTNRFTAHTNDRYNYVFYDSSDFLYYAINISY
;
A
#
# COMPACT_ATOMS: atom_id res chain seq x y z
N ALA A 1 -5.94 7.31 4.27
CA ALA A 1 -6.00 5.84 4.21
C ALA A 1 -7.38 5.30 4.64
N PHE A 2 -7.87 5.63 5.81
CA PHE A 2 -9.13 5.06 6.38
C PHE A 2 -10.39 5.28 5.53
N ARG A 3 -10.44 6.34 4.75
CA ARG A 3 -11.59 6.64 3.89
C ARG A 3 -11.84 5.57 2.82
N TRP A 4 -10.78 4.91 2.38
CA TRP A 4 -10.77 4.05 1.20
C TRP A 4 -10.60 2.57 1.52
N THR A 5 -10.55 2.19 2.79
CA THR A 5 -10.54 0.80 3.21
C THR A 5 -11.85 0.42 3.88
N GLY A 6 -12.46 -0.64 3.40
CA GLY A 6 -13.75 -1.12 3.89
C GLY A 6 -13.64 -2.11 5.03
N SER A 7 -14.67 -2.13 5.88
CA SER A 7 -14.88 -3.20 6.86
C SER A 7 -15.85 -4.28 6.35
N ASN A 8 -16.64 -3.95 5.34
CA ASN A 8 -17.58 -4.89 4.71
C ASN A 8 -16.92 -5.44 3.45
N VAL A 9 -16.32 -6.58 3.58
CA VAL A 9 -15.49 -7.18 2.55
C VAL A 9 -16.32 -8.15 1.75
N THR A 10 -16.51 -7.86 0.47
CA THR A 10 -17.07 -8.78 -0.50
C THR A 10 -15.97 -9.56 -1.20
N SER A 11 -16.25 -10.80 -1.57
CA SER A 11 -15.35 -11.58 -2.41
C SER A 11 -15.25 -10.95 -3.79
N CYS A 12 -14.07 -10.94 -4.39
CA CYS A 12 -13.91 -10.53 -5.79
C CYS A 12 -14.72 -11.39 -6.78
N TYR A 13 -15.32 -12.46 -6.30
CA TYR A 13 -16.30 -13.28 -7.01
C TYR A 13 -17.47 -12.47 -7.57
N ASP A 14 -17.88 -11.42 -6.87
CA ASP A 14 -19.00 -10.56 -7.27
C ASP A 14 -18.71 -9.78 -8.57
N HIS A 15 -17.49 -9.79 -9.02
CA HIS A 15 -17.03 -9.17 -10.27
C HIS A 15 -16.70 -10.17 -11.37
N GLY A 16 -17.05 -11.46 -11.19
CA GLY A 16 -16.87 -12.50 -12.19
C GLY A 16 -15.48 -13.15 -12.19
N TYR A 17 -14.66 -12.90 -11.16
CA TYR A 17 -13.32 -13.46 -11.04
C TYR A 17 -13.18 -14.24 -9.72
N SER A 18 -12.68 -15.46 -9.82
CA SER A 18 -12.39 -16.32 -8.67
C SER A 18 -10.95 -16.08 -8.18
N CYS A 19 -10.73 -15.05 -7.38
CA CYS A 19 -9.40 -14.77 -6.83
C CYS A 19 -9.26 -15.11 -5.33
N GLY A 20 -10.36 -15.43 -4.65
CA GLY A 20 -10.36 -15.72 -3.21
C GLY A 20 -10.04 -14.51 -2.31
N MET A 21 -9.83 -13.34 -2.89
CA MET A 21 -9.52 -12.11 -2.17
C MET A 21 -10.80 -11.44 -1.69
N LEU A 22 -10.73 -10.83 -0.52
CA LEU A 22 -11.83 -10.10 0.06
C LEU A 22 -11.65 -8.60 -0.22
N GLN A 23 -12.51 -8.03 -1.07
CA GLN A 23 -12.41 -6.64 -1.54
C GLN A 23 -13.75 -5.93 -1.50
N ASP A 24 -13.79 -4.73 -0.96
CA ASP A 24 -14.92 -3.82 -1.07
C ASP A 24 -14.56 -2.63 -1.97
N ARG A 25 -14.67 -2.83 -3.27
CA ARG A 25 -14.31 -1.84 -4.29
C ARG A 25 -15.16 -0.57 -4.24
N THR A 26 -16.28 -0.58 -3.55
CA THR A 26 -17.08 0.63 -3.33
C THR A 26 -16.38 1.62 -2.41
N LYS A 27 -15.37 1.16 -1.67
CA LYS A 27 -14.54 1.96 -0.78
C LYS A 27 -13.24 2.43 -1.41
N TRP A 28 -12.91 1.97 -2.62
CA TRP A 28 -11.70 2.39 -3.30
C TRP A 28 -11.87 3.77 -3.93
N ASN A 29 -10.79 4.54 -3.99
CA ASN A 29 -10.82 5.90 -4.55
C ASN A 29 -10.77 5.91 -6.08
N ASN A 30 -11.85 5.45 -6.71
CA ASN A 30 -11.95 5.39 -8.16
C ASN A 30 -12.26 6.76 -8.81
N SER A 31 -12.54 7.82 -8.03
CA SER A 31 -12.79 9.15 -8.56
C SER A 31 -11.49 9.90 -8.89
N ASP A 32 -10.50 9.80 -8.02
CA ASP A 32 -9.23 10.51 -8.18
C ASP A 32 -8.16 9.60 -8.80
N TYR A 33 -8.29 8.29 -8.58
CA TYR A 33 -7.36 7.28 -9.07
C TYR A 33 -8.10 6.23 -9.86
N TYR A 34 -7.69 6.06 -11.10
CA TYR A 34 -8.29 5.07 -11.98
C TYR A 34 -7.99 3.66 -11.46
N TYR A 35 -9.00 2.83 -11.48
CA TYR A 35 -8.84 1.42 -11.21
C TYR A 35 -8.01 0.77 -12.33
N ILE A 36 -6.82 0.31 -12.03
CA ILE A 36 -5.79 -0.02 -13.02
C ILE A 36 -6.13 -1.27 -13.81
N SER A 37 -6.90 -2.20 -13.26
CA SER A 37 -7.22 -3.40 -14.00
C SER A 37 -8.48 -4.10 -13.51
N THR A 38 -9.33 -4.45 -14.45
CA THR A 38 -10.41 -5.42 -14.24
C THR A 38 -9.90 -6.87 -14.16
N LEU A 39 -8.63 -7.11 -14.50
CA LEU A 39 -8.02 -8.43 -14.60
C LEU A 39 -7.02 -8.72 -13.47
N VAL A 40 -6.45 -7.69 -12.85
CA VAL A 40 -5.52 -7.82 -11.73
C VAL A 40 -6.23 -7.38 -10.46
N HIS A 41 -6.24 -8.24 -9.46
CA HIS A 41 -6.90 -8.01 -8.18
C HIS A 41 -5.92 -7.51 -7.11
N ASP A 42 -4.63 -7.42 -7.45
CA ASP A 42 -3.58 -6.91 -6.57
C ASP A 42 -3.54 -5.39 -6.62
N ASP A 43 -3.93 -4.75 -5.53
CA ASP A 43 -4.05 -3.30 -5.41
C ASP A 43 -3.26 -2.74 -4.21
N CYS A 44 -2.50 -3.59 -3.54
CA CYS A 44 -1.79 -3.19 -2.33
C CYS A 44 -0.80 -2.04 -2.57
N THR A 45 -0.07 -2.10 -3.67
CA THR A 45 0.95 -1.10 -4.03
C THR A 45 0.33 0.18 -4.54
N ASP A 46 -0.69 0.09 -5.39
CA ASP A 46 -1.45 1.26 -5.85
C ASP A 46 -2.07 2.02 -4.66
N PHE A 47 -2.70 1.31 -3.73
CA PHE A 47 -3.25 1.88 -2.51
C PHE A 47 -2.19 2.66 -1.71
N VAL A 48 -1.02 2.06 -1.47
CA VAL A 48 0.06 2.72 -0.73
C VAL A 48 0.61 3.91 -1.50
N SER A 49 0.78 3.81 -2.83
CA SER A 49 1.20 4.91 -3.70
C SER A 49 0.23 6.09 -3.64
N GLN A 50 -1.08 5.83 -3.68
CA GLN A 50 -2.12 6.85 -3.49
C GLN A 50 -2.01 7.53 -2.11
N CYS A 51 -1.82 6.75 -1.05
CA CYS A 51 -1.67 7.27 0.31
C CYS A 51 -0.45 8.18 0.45
N MET A 52 0.70 7.77 -0.11
CA MET A 52 1.93 8.55 -0.08
C MET A 52 1.80 9.84 -0.88
N HIS A 53 1.21 9.77 -2.08
CA HIS A 53 0.97 10.97 -2.88
C HIS A 53 0.02 11.94 -2.16
N ALA A 54 -1.07 11.44 -1.60
CA ALA A 54 -1.99 12.25 -0.78
C ALA A 54 -1.33 12.81 0.49
N GLY A 55 -0.30 12.14 0.99
CA GLY A 55 0.52 12.56 2.13
C GLY A 55 1.58 13.60 1.80
N GLY A 56 1.77 13.95 0.50
CA GLY A 56 2.65 15.03 0.07
C GLY A 56 3.87 14.61 -0.73
N ILE A 57 4.10 13.31 -0.99
CA ILE A 57 5.17 12.91 -1.92
C ILE A 57 4.75 13.32 -3.34
N PRO A 58 5.55 14.15 -4.03
CA PRO A 58 5.18 14.63 -5.35
C PRO A 58 5.28 13.51 -6.40
N ILE A 59 4.41 13.57 -7.40
CA ILE A 59 4.54 12.73 -8.60
C ILE A 59 5.90 13.01 -9.27
N ASP A 60 6.55 11.94 -9.72
CA ASP A 60 7.76 11.98 -10.54
C ASP A 60 7.40 11.47 -11.96
N PRO A 61 7.09 12.38 -12.90
CA PRO A 61 6.60 12.01 -14.22
C PRO A 61 7.51 11.03 -14.95
N GLY A 62 6.93 9.96 -15.48
CA GLY A 62 7.64 8.89 -16.17
C GLY A 62 8.40 7.93 -15.28
N LYS A 63 8.35 8.11 -13.94
CA LYS A 63 9.04 7.23 -12.98
C LYS A 63 8.14 6.73 -11.86
N TRP A 64 7.40 7.60 -11.22
CA TRP A 64 6.43 7.24 -10.19
C TRP A 64 5.17 8.09 -10.37
N GLU A 65 4.30 7.59 -11.17
CA GLU A 65 2.98 8.16 -11.44
C GLU A 65 2.03 7.05 -11.90
N ARG A 66 0.76 7.25 -11.69
CA ARG A 66 -0.25 6.32 -12.17
C ARG A 66 -0.35 6.38 -13.71
N PHE A 67 -0.90 5.34 -14.34
CA PHE A 67 -1.17 5.21 -15.79
C PHE A 67 0.02 4.93 -16.71
N VAL A 68 1.24 4.98 -16.23
CA VAL A 68 2.43 4.73 -17.07
C VAL A 68 3.32 3.62 -16.52
N ASP A 69 2.73 2.65 -15.81
CA ASP A 69 3.46 1.60 -15.11
C ASP A 69 4.44 0.83 -15.98
N ALA A 70 4.04 0.45 -17.20
CA ALA A 70 4.94 -0.27 -18.10
C ALA A 70 6.14 0.60 -18.55
N ALA A 71 5.95 1.91 -18.69
CA ALA A 71 7.00 2.85 -19.05
C ALA A 71 7.91 3.20 -17.88
N ASN A 72 7.37 3.22 -16.66
CA ASN A 72 8.10 3.58 -15.44
C ASN A 72 8.61 2.36 -14.64
N GLY A 73 8.50 1.14 -15.18
CA GLY A 73 8.97 -0.07 -14.51
C GLY A 73 8.05 -0.56 -13.39
N TRP A 74 6.76 -0.23 -13.43
CA TRP A 74 5.73 -0.65 -12.47
C TRP A 74 5.91 -0.08 -11.05
N THR A 75 6.58 1.06 -10.92
CA THR A 75 6.88 1.68 -9.63
C THR A 75 5.64 2.12 -8.84
N TRP A 76 4.51 2.33 -9.52
CA TRP A 76 3.26 2.69 -8.84
C TRP A 76 2.48 1.48 -8.33
N THR A 77 2.57 0.33 -9.01
CA THR A 77 1.68 -0.83 -8.79
C THR A 77 2.38 -2.12 -8.38
N TYR A 78 3.72 -2.17 -8.38
CA TYR A 78 4.47 -3.35 -8.02
C TYR A 78 5.36 -3.12 -6.80
N ALA A 79 5.12 -3.84 -5.71
CA ALA A 79 5.70 -3.57 -4.40
C ALA A 79 7.25 -3.58 -4.38
N PRO A 80 7.96 -4.52 -5.03
CA PRO A 80 9.43 -4.49 -5.08
C PRO A 80 9.99 -3.26 -5.80
N GLU A 81 9.35 -2.84 -6.90
CA GLU A 81 9.80 -1.67 -7.66
C GLU A 81 9.48 -0.36 -6.93
N LEU A 82 8.31 -0.27 -6.29
CA LEU A 82 7.99 0.86 -5.42
C LEU A 82 9.00 1.00 -4.29
N ARG A 83 9.30 -0.11 -3.59
CA ARG A 83 10.28 -0.12 -2.51
C ARG A 83 11.63 0.38 -3.00
N ARG A 84 12.15 -0.19 -4.09
CA ARG A 84 13.43 0.21 -4.67
C ARG A 84 13.45 1.70 -5.00
N TYR A 85 12.43 2.17 -5.72
CA TYR A 85 12.31 3.57 -6.10
C TYR A 85 12.29 4.52 -4.88
N MET A 86 11.47 4.22 -3.87
CA MET A 86 11.31 5.09 -2.71
C MET A 86 12.58 5.14 -1.83
N VAL A 87 13.28 4.02 -1.67
CA VAL A 87 14.57 3.97 -0.97
C VAL A 87 15.64 4.73 -1.76
N ASP A 88 15.77 4.50 -3.07
CA ASP A 88 16.75 5.17 -3.93
C ASP A 88 16.54 6.70 -3.97
N LYS A 89 15.31 7.15 -3.82
CA LYS A 89 14.96 8.58 -3.74
C LYS A 89 15.12 9.20 -2.35
N GLY A 90 15.38 8.39 -1.33
CA GLY A 90 15.46 8.85 0.05
C GLY A 90 14.09 9.21 0.67
N TYR A 91 12.99 8.78 0.05
CA TYR A 91 11.67 8.94 0.63
C TYR A 91 11.38 7.89 1.71
N TRP A 92 12.07 6.76 1.67
CA TRP A 92 11.96 5.71 2.67
C TRP A 92 13.32 5.40 3.28
N ASP A 93 13.37 5.37 4.62
CA ASP A 93 14.47 4.82 5.39
C ASP A 93 14.07 3.50 6.03
N GLU A 94 15.00 2.55 6.09
CA GLU A 94 14.80 1.33 6.85
C GLU A 94 14.56 1.66 8.33
N SER A 95 13.62 0.95 8.92
CA SER A 95 13.19 1.11 10.30
C SER A 95 13.04 -0.26 10.95
N ASP A 96 12.65 -0.30 12.20
CA ASP A 96 12.30 -1.52 12.89
C ASP A 96 10.90 -1.43 13.51
N PHE A 97 10.43 -2.53 14.05
CA PHE A 97 9.11 -2.64 14.64
C PHE A 97 8.83 -1.58 15.71
N TYR A 98 9.81 -1.25 16.54
CA TYR A 98 9.63 -0.32 17.66
C TYR A 98 9.53 1.15 17.23
N TRP A 99 10.12 1.47 16.08
CA TRP A 99 10.15 2.82 15.52
C TRP A 99 9.19 3.03 14.35
N ALA A 100 8.49 1.98 13.94
CA ALA A 100 7.52 2.04 12.85
C ALA A 100 6.21 2.70 13.30
N ASN A 101 6.10 4.00 13.12
CA ASN A 101 4.95 4.81 13.52
C ASN A 101 3.77 4.71 12.54
N ALA A 102 2.62 5.24 12.96
CA ALA A 102 1.49 5.43 12.05
C ALA A 102 1.89 6.28 10.83
N GLY A 103 1.51 5.84 9.65
CA GLY A 103 1.93 6.42 8.38
C GLY A 103 3.14 5.73 7.73
N ASN A 104 3.90 4.96 8.48
CA ASN A 104 5.03 4.19 7.96
C ASN A 104 4.57 2.95 7.20
N ILE A 105 5.50 2.34 6.48
CA ILE A 105 5.24 1.20 5.62
C ILE A 105 5.55 -0.11 6.35
N LEU A 106 4.63 -1.04 6.25
CA LEU A 106 4.80 -2.46 6.57
C LEU A 106 4.91 -3.23 5.25
N TYR A 107 6.06 -3.83 5.00
CA TYR A 107 6.39 -4.50 3.75
C TYR A 107 6.64 -5.98 4.01
N GLN A 108 6.00 -6.86 3.26
CA GLN A 108 6.25 -8.30 3.37
C GLN A 108 7.60 -8.64 2.73
N SER A 109 8.47 -9.34 3.45
CA SER A 109 9.88 -9.52 3.08
C SER A 109 10.08 -10.26 1.75
N ASP A 110 9.13 -11.07 1.33
CA ASP A 110 9.12 -11.76 0.03
C ASP A 110 8.68 -10.85 -1.14
N GLY A 111 8.27 -9.61 -0.84
CA GLY A 111 7.76 -8.67 -1.85
C GLY A 111 6.30 -8.88 -2.24
N GLY A 112 5.62 -9.83 -1.63
CA GLY A 112 4.25 -10.22 -2.01
C GLY A 112 3.19 -9.23 -1.57
N HIS A 113 3.47 -8.37 -0.59
CA HIS A 113 2.47 -7.43 -0.08
C HIS A 113 3.09 -6.19 0.54
N ILE A 114 2.35 -5.08 0.49
CA ILE A 114 2.71 -3.81 1.10
C ILE A 114 1.48 -3.19 1.77
N MET A 115 1.68 -2.58 2.92
CA MET A 115 0.62 -2.10 3.80
C MET A 115 1.02 -0.80 4.47
N LEU A 116 0.03 -0.06 4.97
CA LEU A 116 0.25 1.17 5.72
C LEU A 116 0.00 0.93 7.21
N ILE A 117 0.98 1.24 8.05
CA ILE A 117 0.82 1.19 9.51
C ILE A 117 -0.12 2.31 9.93
N THR A 118 -1.12 1.98 10.73
CA THR A 118 -2.14 2.93 11.19
C THR A 118 -2.06 3.20 12.68
N LEU A 119 -1.43 2.32 13.43
CA LEU A 119 -1.15 2.47 14.85
C LEU A 119 0.08 1.65 15.22
N ASN A 120 0.96 2.24 16.02
CA ASN A 120 1.96 1.55 16.81
C ASN A 120 2.20 2.39 18.08
N ASP A 121 1.67 1.96 19.19
CA ASP A 121 1.81 2.62 20.49
C ASP A 121 2.68 1.81 21.48
N GLY A 122 3.36 0.79 20.95
CA GLY A 122 4.19 -0.15 21.71
C GLY A 122 3.41 -1.26 22.40
N VAL A 123 2.08 -1.23 22.33
CA VAL A 123 1.17 -2.25 22.90
C VAL A 123 0.27 -2.83 21.80
N THR A 124 -0.27 -1.96 20.97
CA THR A 124 -1.17 -2.31 19.88
C THR A 124 -0.56 -1.87 18.56
N ASN A 125 -0.45 -2.78 17.60
CA ASN A 125 0.08 -2.52 16.28
C ASN A 125 -1.00 -2.85 15.25
N ARG A 126 -1.29 -1.89 14.37
CA ARG A 126 -2.35 -2.02 13.37
C ARG A 126 -1.92 -1.52 12.02
N PHE A 127 -2.46 -2.15 10.99
CA PHE A 127 -2.25 -1.77 9.60
C PHE A 127 -3.55 -1.71 8.81
N THR A 128 -3.46 -1.08 7.66
CA THR A 128 -4.52 -0.99 6.65
C THR A 128 -3.94 -1.35 5.29
N ALA A 129 -4.68 -2.10 4.50
CA ALA A 129 -4.23 -2.59 3.19
C ALA A 129 -5.39 -2.80 2.22
N HIS A 130 -5.05 -2.83 0.92
CA HIS A 130 -5.87 -3.40 -0.15
C HIS A 130 -5.34 -4.76 -0.61
N THR A 131 -5.92 -5.33 -1.63
CA THR A 131 -5.80 -6.70 -2.15
C THR A 131 -6.70 -7.64 -1.37
N ASN A 132 -6.36 -7.99 -0.13
CA ASN A 132 -7.33 -8.38 0.87
C ASN A 132 -7.59 -7.15 1.74
N ASP A 133 -8.75 -6.54 1.60
CA ASP A 133 -9.05 -5.31 2.31
C ASP A 133 -8.95 -5.51 3.82
N ARG A 134 -8.07 -4.75 4.43
CA ARG A 134 -7.82 -4.74 5.87
C ARG A 134 -7.96 -3.31 6.37
N TYR A 135 -8.85 -3.14 7.31
CA TYR A 135 -9.04 -1.85 7.97
C TYR A 135 -8.65 -1.98 9.43
N ASN A 136 -7.50 -1.37 9.78
CA ASN A 136 -7.04 -1.29 11.16
C ASN A 136 -6.84 -2.68 11.83
N TYR A 137 -6.32 -3.63 11.06
CA TYR A 137 -6.04 -4.99 11.53
C TYR A 137 -4.82 -5.03 12.43
N VAL A 138 -4.86 -5.87 13.45
CA VAL A 138 -3.72 -6.12 14.34
C VAL A 138 -2.62 -6.89 13.61
N PHE A 139 -1.37 -6.54 13.84
CA PHE A 139 -0.22 -7.32 13.45
C PHE A 139 0.79 -7.43 14.59
N TYR A 140 1.68 -8.39 14.47
CA TYR A 140 2.75 -8.67 15.42
C TYR A 140 4.08 -8.63 14.68
N ASP A 141 5.15 -8.31 15.40
CA ASP A 141 6.50 -8.37 14.83
C ASP A 141 6.83 -9.78 14.34
N SER A 142 7.46 -9.86 13.18
CA SER A 142 7.83 -11.10 12.53
C SER A 142 8.97 -10.85 11.55
N SER A 143 9.84 -11.84 11.35
CA SER A 143 10.85 -11.84 10.29
C SER A 143 10.28 -11.77 8.86
N ASP A 144 8.95 -11.99 8.73
CA ASP A 144 8.26 -11.86 7.45
C ASP A 144 8.02 -10.39 7.06
N PHE A 145 8.31 -9.44 7.96
CA PHE A 145 8.08 -8.02 7.71
C PHE A 145 9.36 -7.19 7.75
N LEU A 146 9.41 -6.21 6.86
CA LEU A 146 10.34 -5.10 6.86
C LEU A 146 9.56 -3.81 7.11
N TYR A 147 10.19 -2.85 7.73
CA TYR A 147 9.59 -1.59 8.13
C TYR A 147 10.30 -0.43 7.46
N TYR A 148 9.56 0.55 6.96
CA TYR A 148 10.13 1.76 6.36
C TYR A 148 9.47 2.99 6.93
N ALA A 149 10.29 3.90 7.45
CA ALA A 149 9.86 5.25 7.80
C ALA A 149 9.72 6.09 6.53
N ILE A 150 8.67 6.90 6.45
CA ILE A 150 8.48 7.84 5.34
C ILE A 150 9.10 9.18 5.69
N ASN A 151 10.03 9.63 4.84
CA ASN A 151 10.67 10.94 4.94
C ASN A 151 9.97 11.92 3.99
N ILE A 152 9.19 12.82 4.54
CA ILE A 152 8.63 13.95 3.79
C ILE A 152 9.28 15.21 4.35
N SER A 153 10.19 15.82 3.56
CA SER A 153 10.67 17.17 3.88
C SER A 153 9.60 18.16 3.48
N TYR A 154 8.96 18.80 4.45
CA TYR A 154 8.10 19.95 4.23
C TYR A 154 8.92 21.22 4.01
#